data_0cce2d46a19234c4e9fb58f858717aab
#
_entry.id   0cce2d46a19234c4e9fb58f858717aab
#
_cell.length_a   1.000
_cell.length_b   1.000
_cell.length_c   1.000
_cell.angle_alpha   90.00
_cell.angle_beta   90.00
_cell.angle_gamma   90.00
#
_symmetry.space_group_name_H-M   'P 1'
#
loop_
_entity.id
_entity.type
_entity.pdbx_description
1 polymer ?
#
loop_
_entity_poly.entity_id
_entity_poly.type
_entity_poly.pdbx_seq_one_letter_code
_entity_poly.pdbx_strand_id
1 'polypeptide(L)'
;YVGYVVNTFALPDGKQSPTMGNYSRTVQQILDGINGTTQLENVFGTFNKEMGAWIRFNPIDGKGVKNDNVTAFRYMLLESDNMSLGKQKAILEQLELPIAAMVFSGGKSIHAIVKVDAYSYEEYRKRVDFIYSIAQKNGFKPDKKNRNPSRLSRMPGVMRDGNPQFLMATNIGKENYKEWEEWIASVNDDLPEPEELDALWDNMPDLAPPLIEGILRE
;
A
#
# COMPACT_ATOMS: atom_id res chain seq x y z
N TYR A 1 7.88 7.47 -18.06
CA TYR A 1 8.11 8.67 -17.23
C TYR A 1 7.62 8.44 -15.82
N VAL A 2 8.07 9.28 -14.87
CA VAL A 2 7.67 9.26 -13.46
C VAL A 2 6.92 10.54 -13.12
N GLY A 3 5.79 10.40 -12.46
CA GLY A 3 5.04 11.54 -11.93
C GLY A 3 5.37 11.79 -10.47
N TYR A 4 5.66 13.03 -10.08
CA TYR A 4 5.87 13.42 -8.69
C TYR A 4 5.33 14.82 -8.41
N VAL A 5 5.01 15.09 -7.14
CA VAL A 5 4.40 16.36 -6.72
C VAL A 5 5.09 16.86 -5.47
N VAL A 6 5.56 18.09 -5.49
CA VAL A 6 6.20 18.78 -4.37
C VAL A 6 5.42 20.01 -3.92
N ASN A 7 4.43 20.43 -4.68
CA ASN A 7 3.61 21.61 -4.43
C ASN A 7 2.13 21.28 -4.25
N THR A 8 1.43 22.13 -3.52
CA THR A 8 -0.01 22.04 -3.28
C THR A 8 -0.70 23.33 -3.68
N PHE A 9 -2.03 23.26 -3.80
CA PHE A 9 -2.91 24.43 -3.91
C PHE A 9 -4.05 24.31 -2.89
N ALA A 10 -4.58 25.45 -2.45
CA ALA A 10 -5.69 25.48 -1.50
C ALA A 10 -7.02 25.20 -2.22
N LEU A 11 -7.81 24.30 -1.67
CA LEU A 11 -9.20 24.07 -2.05
C LEU A 11 -10.11 25.12 -1.41
N PRO A 12 -11.35 25.32 -1.90
CA PRO A 12 -12.31 26.27 -1.32
C PRO A 12 -12.62 26.04 0.17
N ASP A 13 -12.48 24.82 0.66
CA ASP A 13 -12.65 24.44 2.06
C ASP A 13 -11.39 24.67 2.92
N GLY A 14 -10.35 25.27 2.35
CA GLY A 14 -9.07 25.55 3.00
C GLY A 14 -8.10 24.37 3.05
N LYS A 15 -8.52 23.18 2.62
CA LYS A 15 -7.62 22.02 2.56
C LYS A 15 -6.62 22.14 1.42
N GLN A 16 -5.43 21.61 1.63
CA GLN A 16 -4.39 21.54 0.62
C GLN A 16 -4.52 20.29 -0.24
N SER A 17 -4.41 20.46 -1.54
CA SER A 17 -4.43 19.35 -2.51
C SER A 17 -3.14 19.37 -3.35
N PRO A 18 -2.58 18.19 -3.69
CA PRO A 18 -1.46 18.10 -4.60
C PRO A 18 -1.79 18.73 -5.96
N THR A 19 -0.83 19.45 -6.55
CA THR A 19 -0.92 19.91 -7.95
C THR A 19 -0.76 18.72 -8.91
N MET A 20 -0.79 18.97 -10.21
CA MET A 20 -0.45 17.94 -11.21
C MET A 20 1.00 17.45 -11.06
N GLY A 21 1.89 18.32 -10.58
CA GLY A 21 3.29 18.03 -10.39
C GLY A 21 4.07 17.93 -11.69
N ASN A 22 5.26 17.34 -11.62
CA ASN A 22 6.09 17.02 -12.79
C ASN A 22 5.75 15.60 -13.27
N TYR A 23 5.68 15.41 -14.57
CA TYR A 23 5.39 14.14 -15.23
C TYR A 23 6.19 13.92 -16.52
N SER A 24 7.21 14.75 -16.77
CA SER A 24 8.02 14.74 -18.00
C SER A 24 9.43 14.17 -17.82
N ARG A 25 9.82 13.71 -16.63
CA ARG A 25 11.13 13.12 -16.36
C ARG A 25 11.10 11.60 -16.43
N THR A 26 12.14 11.04 -17.05
CA THR A 26 12.31 9.58 -17.08
C THR A 26 12.86 9.07 -15.75
N VAL A 27 12.71 7.75 -15.51
CA VAL A 27 13.33 7.08 -14.35
C VAL A 27 14.85 7.33 -14.35
N GLN A 28 15.53 7.20 -15.50
CA GLN A 28 16.97 7.39 -15.60
C GLN A 28 17.38 8.81 -15.18
N GLN A 29 16.69 9.84 -15.67
CA GLN A 29 16.97 11.23 -15.29
C GLN A 29 16.82 11.50 -13.79
N ILE A 30 15.87 10.80 -13.14
CA ILE A 30 15.69 10.91 -11.68
C ILE A 30 16.81 10.16 -10.95
N LEU A 31 17.16 8.95 -11.38
CA LEU A 31 18.24 8.17 -10.78
C LEU A 31 19.59 8.87 -10.91
N ASP A 32 19.90 9.42 -12.08
CA ASP A 32 21.12 10.19 -12.31
C ASP A 32 21.18 11.42 -11.38
N GLY A 33 20.04 12.10 -11.22
CA GLY A 33 19.91 13.20 -10.28
C GLY A 33 20.18 12.78 -8.84
N ILE A 34 19.54 11.71 -8.37
CA ILE A 34 19.70 11.19 -6.99
C ILE A 34 21.15 10.75 -6.74
N ASN A 35 21.78 10.08 -7.69
CA ASN A 35 23.17 9.62 -7.56
C ASN A 35 24.17 10.80 -7.51
N GLY A 36 23.80 11.97 -8.03
CA GLY A 36 24.63 13.18 -8.06
C GLY A 36 24.49 14.08 -6.84
N THR A 37 23.60 13.79 -5.89
CA THR A 37 23.36 14.66 -4.73
C THR A 37 22.86 13.91 -3.51
N THR A 38 23.11 14.46 -2.33
CA THR A 38 22.53 14.02 -1.06
C THR A 38 21.24 14.77 -0.69
N GLN A 39 20.89 15.81 -1.45
CA GLN A 39 19.72 16.65 -1.21
C GLN A 39 18.64 16.40 -2.27
N LEU A 40 17.53 15.83 -1.89
CA LEU A 40 16.43 15.51 -2.80
C LEU A 40 15.83 16.74 -3.47
N GLU A 41 15.88 17.90 -2.84
CA GLU A 41 15.43 19.18 -3.42
C GLU A 41 16.17 19.54 -4.71
N ASN A 42 17.44 19.16 -4.86
CA ASN A 42 18.20 19.38 -6.09
C ASN A 42 17.65 18.56 -7.27
N VAL A 43 16.95 17.47 -6.97
CA VAL A 43 16.36 16.57 -7.98
C VAL A 43 14.90 16.94 -8.25
N PHE A 44 14.12 17.11 -7.19
CA PHE A 44 12.66 17.21 -7.28
C PHE A 44 12.14 18.63 -7.17
N GLY A 45 12.98 19.58 -6.71
CA GLY A 45 12.59 20.95 -6.36
C GLY A 45 12.24 21.09 -4.88
N THR A 46 11.99 22.33 -4.45
CA THR A 46 11.71 22.65 -3.04
C THR A 46 10.43 21.97 -2.55
N PHE A 47 10.53 21.25 -1.46
CA PHE A 47 9.39 20.56 -0.85
C PHE A 47 8.54 21.50 0.01
N ASN A 48 7.22 21.30 -0.05
CA ASN A 48 6.32 21.89 0.92
C ASN A 48 6.47 21.14 2.26
N LYS A 49 7.07 21.79 3.26
CA LYS A 49 7.40 21.19 4.56
C LYS A 49 6.16 20.79 5.39
N GLU A 50 5.03 21.46 5.19
CA GLU A 50 3.78 21.13 5.87
C GLU A 50 3.08 19.94 5.24
N MET A 51 3.11 19.87 3.91
CA MET A 51 2.35 18.87 3.17
C MET A 51 3.19 17.67 2.72
N GLY A 52 4.52 17.81 2.70
CA GLY A 52 5.45 16.80 2.17
C GLY A 52 5.39 16.68 0.65
N ALA A 53 5.75 15.52 0.12
CA ALA A 53 5.76 15.26 -1.31
C ALA A 53 5.13 13.90 -1.64
N TRP A 54 4.85 13.71 -2.95
CA TRP A 54 4.20 12.51 -3.47
C TRP A 54 4.89 12.03 -4.74
N ILE A 55 4.76 10.74 -5.00
CA ILE A 55 5.24 10.07 -6.20
C ILE A 55 4.17 9.13 -6.74
N ARG A 56 4.07 9.00 -8.07
CA ARG A 56 3.26 7.98 -8.73
C ARG A 56 4.09 6.70 -8.85
N PHE A 57 3.50 5.60 -8.43
CA PHE A 57 4.18 4.30 -8.40
C PHE A 57 4.05 3.53 -9.74
N ASN A 58 3.12 3.91 -10.61
CA ASN A 58 3.03 3.38 -11.96
C ASN A 58 3.64 4.36 -12.98
N PRO A 59 4.27 3.86 -14.04
CA PRO A 59 4.83 4.69 -15.11
C PRO A 59 3.73 5.37 -15.92
N ILE A 60 4.03 6.57 -16.40
CA ILE A 60 3.14 7.38 -17.23
C ILE A 60 3.79 7.73 -18.56
N ASP A 61 3.01 8.22 -19.52
CA ASP A 61 3.44 8.52 -20.90
C ASP A 61 4.17 9.86 -21.07
N GLY A 62 4.27 10.66 -20.01
CA GLY A 62 4.86 11.99 -20.06
C GLY A 62 3.96 13.08 -20.61
N LYS A 63 2.70 12.79 -20.95
CA LYS A 63 1.73 13.75 -21.51
C LYS A 63 0.69 14.21 -20.49
N GLY A 64 0.57 13.50 -19.38
CA GLY A 64 -0.37 13.83 -18.31
C GLY A 64 -0.29 12.89 -17.13
N VAL A 65 -1.28 12.99 -16.24
CA VAL A 65 -1.29 12.31 -14.93
C VAL A 65 -2.58 11.55 -14.63
N LYS A 66 -3.47 11.41 -15.61
CA LYS A 66 -4.74 10.67 -15.48
C LYS A 66 -4.53 9.18 -15.68
N ASN A 67 -5.56 8.39 -15.46
CA ASN A 67 -5.50 6.93 -15.68
C ASN A 67 -5.07 6.57 -17.11
N ASP A 68 -5.54 7.32 -18.10
CA ASP A 68 -5.23 7.11 -19.52
C ASP A 68 -3.75 7.39 -19.87
N ASN A 69 -3.03 8.09 -18.98
CA ASN A 69 -1.61 8.34 -19.15
C ASN A 69 -0.74 7.25 -18.52
N VAL A 70 -1.33 6.29 -17.78
CA VAL A 70 -0.58 5.17 -17.19
C VAL A 70 -0.24 4.16 -18.27
N THR A 71 1.03 3.82 -18.41
CA THR A 71 1.54 2.96 -19.48
C THR A 71 1.77 1.51 -19.06
N ALA A 72 1.78 1.23 -17.75
CA ALA A 72 1.83 -0.13 -17.22
C ALA A 72 1.17 -0.20 -15.83
N PHE A 73 0.37 -1.22 -15.62
CA PHE A 73 -0.43 -1.44 -14.40
C PHE A 73 0.30 -2.39 -13.45
N ARG A 74 1.45 -1.95 -12.91
CA ARG A 74 2.34 -2.80 -12.10
C ARG A 74 1.95 -2.85 -10.63
N TYR A 75 1.47 -1.73 -10.10
CA TYR A 75 1.30 -1.55 -8.66
C TYR A 75 -0.04 -0.91 -8.33
N MET A 76 -0.53 -1.23 -7.14
CA MET A 76 -1.65 -0.52 -6.50
C MET A 76 -1.23 0.05 -5.16
N LEU A 77 -2.01 1.00 -4.65
CA LEU A 77 -1.88 1.55 -3.30
C LEU A 77 -2.93 0.93 -2.37
N LEU A 78 -2.46 0.33 -1.27
CA LEU A 78 -3.29 -0.08 -0.15
C LEU A 78 -2.90 0.74 1.07
N GLU A 79 -3.83 1.50 1.63
CA GLU A 79 -3.62 2.34 2.81
C GLU A 79 -4.90 2.52 3.61
N SER A 80 -4.80 2.97 4.85
CA SER A 80 -5.93 3.28 5.72
C SER A 80 -5.64 4.48 6.63
N ASP A 81 -6.56 5.45 6.64
CA ASP A 81 -6.52 6.57 7.59
C ASP A 81 -7.30 6.29 8.90
N ASN A 82 -7.98 5.14 8.98
CA ASN A 82 -8.94 4.82 10.05
C ASN A 82 -8.48 3.67 10.95
N MET A 83 -7.18 3.40 10.99
CA MET A 83 -6.59 2.33 11.80
C MET A 83 -5.28 2.79 12.42
N SER A 84 -4.91 2.25 13.58
CA SER A 84 -3.58 2.50 14.16
C SER A 84 -2.47 1.91 13.27
N LEU A 85 -1.31 2.56 13.24
CA LEU A 85 -0.16 2.13 12.42
C LEU A 85 0.28 0.70 12.73
N GLY A 86 0.30 0.32 14.01
CA GLY A 86 0.64 -1.05 14.42
C GLY A 86 -0.32 -2.10 13.85
N LYS A 87 -1.63 -1.81 13.86
CA LYS A 87 -2.64 -2.71 13.28
C LYS A 87 -2.55 -2.75 11.75
N GLN A 88 -2.29 -1.60 11.10
CA GLN A 88 -2.06 -1.58 9.65
C GLN A 88 -0.88 -2.48 9.28
N LYS A 89 0.28 -2.30 9.95
CA LYS A 89 1.49 -3.09 9.70
C LYS A 89 1.25 -4.58 9.91
N ALA A 90 0.67 -4.97 11.05
CA ALA A 90 0.43 -6.36 11.39
C ALA A 90 -0.44 -7.08 10.34
N ILE A 91 -1.54 -6.46 9.89
CA ILE A 91 -2.41 -7.06 8.87
C ILE A 91 -1.71 -7.13 7.50
N LEU A 92 -0.99 -6.07 7.09
CA LEU A 92 -0.27 -6.06 5.83
C LEU A 92 0.79 -7.17 5.75
N GLU A 93 1.51 -7.43 6.86
CA GLU A 93 2.48 -8.52 6.97
C GLU A 93 1.81 -9.89 7.02
N GLN A 94 0.73 -10.05 7.79
CA GLN A 94 -0.02 -11.30 7.90
C GLN A 94 -0.64 -11.75 6.57
N LEU A 95 -1.05 -10.81 5.73
CA LEU A 95 -1.67 -11.11 4.44
C LEU A 95 -0.66 -11.59 3.37
N GLU A 96 0.64 -11.61 3.66
CA GLU A 96 1.68 -12.05 2.72
C GLU A 96 1.58 -11.35 1.34
N LEU A 97 0.97 -10.16 1.30
CA LEU A 97 0.82 -9.39 0.06
C LEU A 97 2.18 -9.14 -0.60
N PRO A 98 2.28 -9.20 -1.94
CA PRO A 98 3.52 -8.93 -2.66
C PRO A 98 3.85 -7.43 -2.64
N ILE A 99 4.29 -6.92 -1.50
CA ILE A 99 4.53 -5.50 -1.26
C ILE A 99 5.91 -5.12 -1.79
N ALA A 100 5.95 -4.28 -2.83
CA ALA A 100 7.20 -3.74 -3.38
C ALA A 100 7.84 -2.71 -2.45
N ALA A 101 7.04 -1.85 -1.83
CA ALA A 101 7.49 -0.83 -0.88
C ALA A 101 6.40 -0.52 0.14
N MET A 102 6.81 -0.33 1.39
CA MET A 102 5.97 0.13 2.49
C MET A 102 6.52 1.47 2.98
N VAL A 103 5.70 2.52 2.94
CA VAL A 103 6.11 3.89 3.25
C VAL A 103 5.25 4.44 4.38
N PHE A 104 5.87 4.95 5.43
CA PHE A 104 5.18 5.77 6.42
C PHE A 104 4.85 7.14 5.83
N SER A 105 3.59 7.54 5.93
CA SER A 105 3.09 8.76 5.27
C SER A 105 3.47 10.08 5.96
N GLY A 106 4.19 10.04 7.06
CA GLY A 106 4.41 11.20 7.93
C GLY A 106 3.15 11.63 8.70
N GLY A 107 2.18 10.72 8.88
CA GLY A 107 0.92 11.02 9.56
C GLY A 107 0.23 9.77 10.09
N LYS A 108 -0.92 9.41 9.53
CA LYS A 108 -1.80 8.36 10.08
C LYS A 108 -1.69 7.02 9.39
N SER A 109 -1.09 6.96 8.20
CA SER A 109 -1.18 5.78 7.35
C SER A 109 0.17 5.22 6.92
N ILE A 110 0.18 3.93 6.67
CA ILE A 110 1.19 3.21 5.93
C ILE A 110 0.70 3.05 4.49
N HIS A 111 1.50 3.47 3.53
CA HIS A 111 1.26 3.27 2.11
C HIS A 111 1.95 1.99 1.67
N ALA A 112 1.20 0.92 1.48
CA ALA A 112 1.69 -0.32 0.90
C ALA A 112 1.52 -0.28 -0.63
N ILE A 113 2.63 -0.31 -1.35
CA ILE A 113 2.69 -0.40 -2.80
C ILE A 113 2.75 -1.87 -3.16
N VAL A 114 1.62 -2.43 -3.58
CA VAL A 114 1.43 -3.86 -3.83
C VAL A 114 1.58 -4.14 -5.31
N LYS A 115 2.35 -5.18 -5.66
CA LYS A 115 2.51 -5.65 -7.04
C LYS A 115 1.21 -6.30 -7.52
N VAL A 116 0.72 -5.87 -8.66
CA VAL A 116 -0.48 -6.45 -9.31
C VAL A 116 -0.20 -6.92 -10.74
N ASP A 117 0.81 -6.36 -11.41
CA ASP A 117 1.33 -6.75 -12.73
C ASP A 117 0.25 -7.12 -13.76
N ALA A 118 -0.76 -6.26 -13.89
CA ALA A 118 -1.88 -6.49 -14.78
C ALA A 118 -1.57 -6.03 -16.22
N TYR A 119 -2.07 -6.78 -17.20
CA TYR A 119 -1.86 -6.50 -18.63
C TYR A 119 -2.83 -5.46 -19.19
N SER A 120 -3.98 -5.24 -18.52
CA SER A 120 -5.00 -4.27 -18.93
C SER A 120 -5.57 -3.52 -17.72
N TYR A 121 -6.25 -2.41 -18.01
CA TYR A 121 -6.96 -1.65 -16.97
C TYR A 121 -8.09 -2.48 -16.32
N GLU A 122 -8.78 -3.29 -17.11
CA GLU A 122 -9.85 -4.15 -16.59
C GLU A 122 -9.29 -5.21 -15.62
N GLU A 123 -8.20 -5.87 -15.99
CA GLU A 123 -7.51 -6.82 -15.12
C GLU A 123 -6.97 -6.15 -13.87
N TYR A 124 -6.37 -4.96 -14.01
CA TYR A 124 -5.93 -4.13 -12.88
C TYR A 124 -7.06 -3.92 -11.88
N ARG A 125 -8.25 -3.54 -12.37
CA ARG A 125 -9.42 -3.31 -11.51
C ARG A 125 -9.85 -4.59 -10.79
N LYS A 126 -9.89 -5.72 -11.48
CA LYS A 126 -10.23 -7.01 -10.88
C LYS A 126 -9.25 -7.40 -9.77
N ARG A 127 -7.95 -7.29 -10.01
CA ARG A 127 -6.90 -7.59 -9.01
C ARG A 127 -6.95 -6.66 -7.81
N VAL A 128 -7.12 -5.36 -8.05
CA VAL A 128 -7.29 -4.37 -6.98
C VAL A 128 -8.52 -4.69 -6.14
N ASP A 129 -9.66 -4.97 -6.75
CA ASP A 129 -10.91 -5.26 -6.04
C ASP A 129 -10.80 -6.57 -5.24
N PHE A 130 -10.10 -7.56 -5.75
CA PHE A 130 -9.82 -8.80 -5.04
C PHE A 130 -8.93 -8.57 -3.81
N ILE A 131 -7.79 -7.87 -3.96
CA ILE A 131 -6.93 -7.51 -2.82
C ILE A 131 -7.70 -6.72 -1.76
N TYR A 132 -8.52 -5.75 -2.17
CA TYR A 132 -9.35 -4.98 -1.25
C TYR A 132 -10.34 -5.87 -0.49
N SER A 133 -10.96 -6.85 -1.16
CA SER A 133 -11.90 -7.78 -0.52
C SER A 133 -11.21 -8.64 0.53
N ILE A 134 -10.04 -9.20 0.21
CA ILE A 134 -9.24 -10.00 1.15
C ILE A 134 -8.77 -9.15 2.34
N ALA A 135 -8.25 -7.95 2.08
CA ALA A 135 -7.83 -7.04 3.14
C ALA A 135 -8.99 -6.69 4.08
N GLN A 136 -10.18 -6.40 3.53
CA GLN A 136 -11.37 -6.09 4.34
C GLN A 136 -11.85 -7.28 5.17
N LYS A 137 -11.86 -8.50 4.63
CA LYS A 137 -12.19 -9.73 5.36
C LYS A 137 -11.26 -9.93 6.56
N ASN A 138 -10.00 -9.53 6.45
CA ASN A 138 -8.99 -9.61 7.51
C ASN A 138 -8.93 -8.35 8.40
N GLY A 139 -9.95 -7.50 8.35
CA GLY A 139 -10.11 -6.36 9.26
C GLY A 139 -9.31 -5.11 8.88
N PHE A 140 -8.67 -5.08 7.70
CA PHE A 140 -8.10 -3.86 7.16
C PHE A 140 -9.23 -2.95 6.65
N LYS A 141 -9.11 -1.64 6.86
CA LYS A 141 -10.10 -0.64 6.42
C LYS A 141 -9.50 0.25 5.33
N PRO A 142 -9.42 -0.23 4.07
CA PRO A 142 -8.75 0.50 3.01
C PRO A 142 -9.49 1.78 2.61
N ASP A 143 -8.75 2.83 2.24
CA ASP A 143 -9.34 3.98 1.56
C ASP A 143 -9.71 3.59 0.11
N LYS A 144 -11.01 3.44 -0.12
CA LYS A 144 -11.57 3.05 -1.43
C LYS A 144 -11.29 4.05 -2.57
N LYS A 145 -10.82 5.25 -2.25
CA LYS A 145 -10.42 6.26 -3.24
C LYS A 145 -9.11 5.92 -3.95
N ASN A 146 -8.31 5.00 -3.42
CA ASN A 146 -6.98 4.66 -3.94
C ASN A 146 -6.97 3.54 -5.00
N ARG A 147 -8.12 3.26 -5.63
CA ARG A 147 -8.27 2.19 -6.63
C ARG A 147 -7.76 2.51 -8.03
N ASN A 148 -7.28 3.74 -8.25
CA ASN A 148 -6.84 4.20 -9.57
C ASN A 148 -5.34 3.95 -9.78
N PRO A 149 -4.90 3.52 -10.97
CA PRO A 149 -3.49 3.26 -11.25
C PRO A 149 -2.63 4.53 -11.30
N SER A 150 -3.25 5.70 -11.52
CA SER A 150 -2.57 7.00 -11.52
C SER A 150 -2.40 7.61 -10.11
N ARG A 151 -2.65 6.84 -9.06
CA ARG A 151 -2.65 7.34 -7.68
C ARG A 151 -1.26 7.79 -7.23
N LEU A 152 -1.26 8.76 -6.33
CA LEU A 152 -0.06 9.25 -5.64
C LEU A 152 0.13 8.49 -4.33
N SER A 153 1.35 8.04 -4.09
CA SER A 153 1.84 7.63 -2.78
C SER A 153 2.73 8.70 -2.19
N ARG A 154 3.00 8.63 -0.89
CA ARG A 154 3.96 9.52 -0.25
C ARG A 154 5.38 9.21 -0.71
N MET A 155 6.17 10.26 -0.95
CA MET A 155 7.57 10.15 -1.34
C MET A 155 8.44 9.96 -0.09
N PRO A 156 9.21 8.88 0.07
CA PRO A 156 10.11 8.73 1.19
C PRO A 156 11.29 9.71 1.12
N GLY A 157 11.87 10.05 2.27
CA GLY A 157 12.99 10.98 2.39
C GLY A 157 12.60 12.45 2.52
N VAL A 158 11.30 12.75 2.68
CA VAL A 158 10.77 14.12 2.77
C VAL A 158 10.08 14.33 4.12
N MET A 159 10.18 15.53 4.66
CA MET A 159 9.45 15.91 5.89
C MET A 159 8.03 16.37 5.55
N ARG A 160 7.09 16.05 6.45
CA ARG A 160 5.71 16.50 6.41
C ARG A 160 5.26 16.93 7.81
N ASP A 161 5.02 18.22 8.01
CA ASP A 161 4.56 18.76 9.30
C ASP A 161 5.41 18.26 10.48
N GLY A 162 6.74 18.38 10.35
CA GLY A 162 7.70 17.92 11.35
C GLY A 162 7.94 16.40 11.41
N ASN A 163 7.17 15.59 10.69
CA ASN A 163 7.31 14.12 10.67
C ASN A 163 7.96 13.64 9.37
N PRO A 164 8.86 12.66 9.42
CA PRO A 164 9.47 12.12 8.19
C PRO A 164 8.50 11.21 7.44
N GLN A 165 8.44 11.36 6.12
CA GLN A 165 7.95 10.33 5.22
C GLN A 165 9.13 9.38 4.95
N PHE A 166 9.04 8.13 5.33
CA PHE A 166 10.19 7.23 5.18
C PHE A 166 9.79 5.83 4.69
N LEU A 167 10.77 5.20 4.04
CA LEU A 167 10.65 3.82 3.58
C LEU A 167 10.80 2.87 4.77
N MET A 168 9.75 2.13 5.08
CA MET A 168 9.72 1.18 6.20
C MET A 168 10.29 -0.18 5.82
N ALA A 169 9.95 -0.66 4.62
CA ALA A 169 10.40 -1.96 4.11
C ALA A 169 10.23 -2.02 2.59
N THR A 170 10.93 -2.96 1.96
CA THR A 170 10.80 -3.29 0.54
C THR A 170 10.75 -4.79 0.34
N ASN A 171 10.03 -5.25 -0.71
CA ASN A 171 9.95 -6.64 -1.14
C ASN A 171 9.63 -7.60 0.02
N ILE A 172 8.49 -7.38 0.65
CA ILE A 172 7.94 -8.25 1.71
C ILE A 172 6.74 -9.03 1.20
N GLY A 173 6.44 -10.15 1.86
CA GLY A 173 5.39 -11.09 1.43
C GLY A 173 5.81 -11.91 0.21
N LYS A 174 4.83 -12.33 -0.57
CA LYS A 174 5.07 -13.11 -1.80
C LYS A 174 5.80 -12.29 -2.85
N GLU A 175 6.49 -12.97 -3.77
CA GLU A 175 7.32 -12.28 -4.77
C GLU A 175 6.48 -11.48 -5.78
N ASN A 176 5.32 -12.05 -6.19
CA ASN A 176 4.44 -11.47 -7.19
C ASN A 176 2.96 -11.77 -6.90
N TYR A 177 2.05 -11.15 -7.69
CA TYR A 177 0.61 -11.31 -7.52
C TYR A 177 0.14 -12.77 -7.70
N LYS A 178 0.70 -13.51 -8.66
CA LYS A 178 0.31 -14.89 -8.96
C LYS A 178 0.63 -15.82 -7.78
N GLU A 179 1.82 -15.74 -7.23
CA GLU A 179 2.19 -16.54 -6.05
C GLU A 179 1.32 -16.20 -4.84
N TRP A 180 0.97 -14.93 -4.69
CA TRP A 180 0.07 -14.51 -3.62
C TRP A 180 -1.36 -15.04 -3.84
N GLU A 181 -1.87 -15.00 -5.06
CA GLU A 181 -3.20 -15.51 -5.41
C GLU A 181 -3.30 -17.02 -5.19
N GLU A 182 -2.26 -17.78 -5.58
CA GLU A 182 -2.14 -19.22 -5.33
C GLU A 182 -2.07 -19.52 -3.81
N TRP A 183 -1.32 -18.74 -3.06
CA TRP A 183 -1.24 -18.87 -1.60
C TRP A 183 -2.58 -18.57 -0.92
N ILE A 184 -3.28 -17.50 -1.30
CA ILE A 184 -4.61 -17.17 -0.74
C ILE A 184 -5.61 -18.27 -1.07
N ALA A 185 -5.57 -18.85 -2.25
CA ALA A 185 -6.43 -19.98 -2.62
C ALA A 185 -6.15 -21.18 -1.70
N SER A 186 -4.89 -21.57 -1.52
CA SER A 186 -4.52 -22.70 -0.66
C SER A 186 -4.94 -22.49 0.81
N VAL A 187 -4.75 -21.29 1.34
CA VAL A 187 -5.18 -20.99 2.73
C VAL A 187 -6.70 -21.05 2.89
N ASN A 188 -7.46 -20.67 1.85
CA ASN A 188 -8.92 -20.78 1.89
C ASN A 188 -9.41 -22.22 1.70
N ASP A 189 -8.70 -23.01 0.88
CA ASP A 189 -9.03 -24.42 0.65
C ASP A 189 -8.72 -25.31 1.87
N ASP A 190 -7.75 -24.91 2.71
CA ASP A 190 -7.40 -25.59 3.96
C ASP A 190 -8.37 -25.29 5.12
N LEU A 191 -9.31 -24.37 4.95
CA LEU A 191 -10.36 -24.13 5.94
C LEU A 191 -11.42 -25.21 5.79
N PRO A 192 -11.75 -25.96 6.88
CA PRO A 192 -12.85 -26.91 6.84
C PRO A 192 -14.18 -26.23 6.50
N GLU A 193 -15.03 -26.93 5.75
CA GLU A 193 -16.37 -26.44 5.46
C GLU A 193 -17.14 -26.14 6.76
N PRO A 194 -18.10 -25.20 6.76
CA PRO A 194 -18.83 -24.81 7.97
C PRO A 194 -19.48 -26.00 8.71
N GLU A 195 -19.95 -27.01 7.97
CA GLU A 195 -20.50 -28.22 8.53
C GLU A 195 -19.45 -29.08 9.25
N GLU A 196 -18.22 -29.10 8.75
CA GLU A 196 -17.07 -29.78 9.40
C GLU A 196 -16.62 -29.04 10.65
N LEU A 197 -16.72 -27.71 10.65
CA LEU A 197 -16.41 -26.87 11.82
C LEU A 197 -17.39 -27.13 12.97
N ASP A 198 -18.66 -27.25 12.68
CA ASP A 198 -19.71 -27.60 13.69
C ASP A 198 -19.44 -28.98 14.27
N ALA A 199 -19.08 -29.96 13.43
CA ALA A 199 -18.75 -31.32 13.89
C ALA A 199 -17.45 -31.36 14.72
N LEU A 200 -16.46 -30.53 14.37
CA LEU A 200 -15.22 -30.37 15.15
C LEU A 200 -15.50 -29.71 16.49
N TRP A 201 -16.40 -28.73 16.54
CA TRP A 201 -16.78 -28.05 17.76
C TRP A 201 -17.51 -28.99 18.74
N ASP A 202 -18.46 -29.79 18.23
CA ASP A 202 -19.22 -30.77 19.01
C ASP A 202 -18.35 -31.93 19.52
N ASN A 203 -17.24 -32.23 18.85
CA ASN A 203 -16.31 -33.28 19.21
C ASN A 203 -15.03 -32.76 19.90
N MET A 204 -14.94 -31.48 20.23
CA MET A 204 -13.80 -30.95 20.97
C MET A 204 -13.75 -31.64 22.36
N PRO A 205 -12.59 -32.19 22.75
CA PRO A 205 -12.41 -32.71 24.11
C PRO A 205 -12.60 -31.59 25.12
N ASP A 206 -13.12 -31.94 26.28
CA ASP A 206 -13.20 -31.01 27.40
C ASP A 206 -11.83 -30.38 27.66
N LEU A 207 -11.83 -29.07 27.87
CA LEU A 207 -10.59 -28.36 28.18
C LEU A 207 -9.97 -28.96 29.45
N ALA A 208 -8.70 -29.31 29.36
CA ALA A 208 -7.96 -29.74 30.54
C ALA A 208 -8.10 -28.74 31.69
N PRO A 209 -8.18 -29.17 32.94
CA PRO A 209 -8.25 -28.26 34.06
C PRO A 209 -7.02 -27.35 34.09
N PRO A 210 -7.12 -26.10 34.56
CA PRO A 210 -5.98 -25.21 34.60
C PRO A 210 -4.89 -25.78 35.54
N LEU A 211 -3.64 -25.71 35.07
CA LEU A 211 -2.46 -26.12 35.87
C LEU A 211 -2.31 -25.31 37.14
N ILE A 212 -2.71 -24.06 37.06
CA ILE A 212 -2.82 -23.14 38.21
C ILE A 212 -4.23 -22.57 38.13
N GLU A 213 -4.99 -22.75 39.21
CA GLU A 213 -6.38 -22.34 39.27
C GLU A 213 -6.55 -20.88 38.87
N GLY A 214 -7.32 -20.61 37.82
CA GLY A 214 -7.64 -19.28 37.31
C GLY A 214 -6.60 -18.64 36.38
N ILE A 215 -5.46 -19.29 36.04
CA ILE A 215 -4.39 -18.65 35.26
C ILE A 215 -4.03 -19.41 33.97
N LEU A 216 -3.73 -20.71 34.05
CA LEU A 216 -3.24 -21.51 32.92
C LEU A 216 -4.06 -22.80 32.73
N ARG A 217 -4.15 -23.24 31.48
CA ARG A 217 -4.69 -24.56 31.08
C ARG A 217 -3.61 -25.29 30.27
N GLU A 218 -3.55 -26.60 30.37
CA GLU A 218 -2.74 -27.44 29.49
C GLU A 218 -3.27 -27.42 28.06
#